data_f73b94101569ee48fc8a7ab4d8482891
#
_entry.id   f73b94101569ee48fc8a7ab4d8482891
#
_cell.length_a   1.000
_cell.length_b   1.000
_cell.length_c   1.000
_cell.angle_alpha   90.00
_cell.angle_beta   90.00
_cell.angle_gamma   90.00
#
_symmetry.space_group_name_H-M   'P 1'
#
loop_
_entity.id
_entity.type
_entity.pdbx_description
1 polymer ?
#
loop_
_entity_poly.entity_id
_entity_poly.type
_entity_poly.pdbx_seq_one_letter_code
_entity_poly.pdbx_strand_id
1 'polypeptide(L)'
;MLNKMKRVAAGLLTAVFLLNISAVPGVNNVTQVEAASLVKKGKVNTKKLNIRVKKSMKSKRITVLHKGDRVKLLSNNSKWVAVEVNGRVGYTQGRYISVKNGGTASDTTVTKGESVVNYALKFVGNPYRWGGTSLTRGADCSGFVMSVYRHFGKSLPHSSYVQRRVGRRVGSLSKAKPGDIICYSGHVAIYMGNNKVVHASNPRDGIKITKGAAYRSIVTIRRVF
;
A
#
# COMPACT_ATOMS: atom_id res chain seq x y z
N MET A 1 31.11 -48.59 -39.97
CA MET A 1 29.86 -48.29 -40.71
C MET A 1 29.17 -47.13 -40.01
N LEU A 2 29.12 -45.99 -40.69
CA LEU A 2 28.62 -44.71 -40.17
C LEU A 2 27.10 -44.70 -40.26
N ASN A 3 26.38 -44.33 -39.23
CA ASN A 3 25.01 -43.96 -39.36
C ASN A 3 24.77 -42.56 -38.81
N LYS A 4 24.45 -41.64 -39.72
CA LYS A 4 24.15 -40.22 -39.51
C LYS A 4 22.79 -40.06 -38.86
N MET A 5 22.72 -39.47 -37.68
CA MET A 5 21.44 -39.00 -37.10
C MET A 5 21.05 -37.65 -37.70
N LYS A 6 19.94 -37.66 -38.43
CA LYS A 6 19.28 -36.45 -38.94
C LYS A 6 18.55 -35.74 -37.79
N ARG A 7 18.90 -34.46 -37.60
CA ARG A 7 18.13 -33.53 -36.73
C ARG A 7 16.86 -33.12 -37.47
N VAL A 8 15.71 -33.39 -36.86
CA VAL A 8 14.41 -32.85 -37.29
C VAL A 8 14.14 -31.61 -36.48
N ALA A 9 14.08 -30.47 -37.13
CA ALA A 9 13.63 -29.21 -36.54
C ALA A 9 12.10 -29.20 -36.53
N ALA A 10 11.51 -29.17 -35.35
CA ALA A 10 10.06 -28.94 -35.20
C ALA A 10 9.81 -27.43 -35.14
N GLY A 11 9.23 -26.89 -36.21
CA GLY A 11 8.74 -25.52 -36.25
C GLY A 11 7.44 -25.40 -35.49
N LEU A 12 7.41 -24.51 -34.48
CA LEU A 12 6.19 -24.13 -33.78
C LEU A 12 5.44 -23.08 -34.64
N LEU A 13 4.33 -23.48 -35.21
CA LEU A 13 3.38 -22.59 -35.87
C LEU A 13 2.52 -21.91 -34.78
N THR A 14 2.80 -20.65 -34.46
CA THR A 14 1.91 -19.83 -33.64
C THR A 14 0.77 -19.31 -34.51
N ALA A 15 -0.41 -19.90 -34.36
CA ALA A 15 -1.64 -19.37 -34.96
C ALA A 15 -2.05 -18.09 -34.24
N VAL A 16 -1.89 -16.95 -34.91
CA VAL A 16 -2.45 -15.67 -34.46
C VAL A 16 -3.94 -15.67 -34.83
N PHE A 17 -4.79 -15.80 -33.82
CA PHE A 17 -6.24 -15.64 -33.99
C PHE A 17 -6.55 -14.14 -33.97
N LEU A 18 -6.69 -13.52 -35.12
CA LEU A 18 -7.23 -12.16 -35.28
C LEU A 18 -8.74 -12.21 -35.06
N LEU A 19 -9.22 -11.88 -33.88
CA LEU A 19 -10.63 -11.56 -33.68
C LEU A 19 -10.89 -10.17 -34.24
N ASN A 20 -11.59 -10.09 -35.37
CA ASN A 20 -12.22 -8.88 -35.85
C ASN A 20 -13.35 -8.47 -34.92
N ILE A 21 -13.11 -7.53 -34.03
CA ILE A 21 -14.15 -6.88 -33.24
C ILE A 21 -14.65 -5.70 -34.04
N SER A 22 -15.82 -5.82 -34.64
CA SER A 22 -16.54 -4.72 -35.28
C SER A 22 -16.74 -3.59 -34.27
N ALA A 23 -16.26 -2.39 -34.61
CA ALA A 23 -16.40 -1.21 -33.78
C ALA A 23 -17.87 -0.82 -33.64
N VAL A 24 -18.41 -0.86 -32.44
CA VAL A 24 -19.68 -0.24 -32.08
C VAL A 24 -19.41 1.23 -31.78
N PRO A 25 -19.97 2.20 -32.54
CA PRO A 25 -19.76 3.61 -32.22
C PRO A 25 -20.59 3.98 -30.99
N GLY A 26 -19.92 4.45 -29.93
CA GLY A 26 -20.59 5.02 -28.76
C GLY A 26 -20.10 4.51 -27.38
N VAL A 27 -19.07 3.67 -27.30
CA VAL A 27 -18.44 3.33 -26.02
C VAL A 27 -17.22 4.22 -25.83
N ASN A 28 -17.38 5.25 -25.02
CA ASN A 28 -16.25 6.06 -24.55
C ASN A 28 -15.19 5.13 -23.96
N ASN A 29 -13.97 5.22 -24.49
CA ASN A 29 -12.79 4.56 -23.96
C ASN A 29 -12.69 4.86 -22.48
N VAL A 30 -13.09 3.91 -21.64
CA VAL A 30 -12.69 3.88 -20.25
C VAL A 30 -11.21 3.49 -20.27
N THR A 31 -10.35 4.49 -20.45
CA THR A 31 -8.94 4.38 -20.13
C THR A 31 -8.88 3.79 -18.72
N GLN A 32 -8.36 2.57 -18.60
CA GLN A 32 -7.91 2.05 -17.32
C GLN A 32 -6.86 3.03 -16.80
N VAL A 33 -7.31 3.95 -15.94
CA VAL A 33 -6.41 4.73 -15.13
C VAL A 33 -5.83 3.70 -14.14
N GLU A 34 -4.68 3.13 -14.51
CA GLU A 34 -3.85 2.42 -13.55
C GLU A 34 -3.77 3.33 -12.32
N ALA A 35 -4.25 2.82 -11.18
CA ALA A 35 -4.13 3.51 -9.91
C ALA A 35 -2.63 3.71 -9.67
N ALA A 36 -2.12 4.86 -10.09
CA ALA A 36 -0.72 5.23 -9.95
C ALA A 36 -0.39 5.13 -8.46
N SER A 37 0.30 4.08 -8.14
CA SER A 37 0.75 3.73 -6.81
C SER A 37 1.53 4.93 -6.26
N LEU A 38 1.16 5.46 -5.11
CA LEU A 38 1.89 6.42 -4.26
C LEU A 38 3.31 5.98 -3.88
N VAL A 39 3.81 5.03 -4.59
CA VAL A 39 5.08 4.40 -4.38
C VAL A 39 6.17 5.16 -5.10
N LYS A 40 6.77 6.10 -4.41
CA LYS A 40 7.99 6.75 -4.92
C LYS A 40 9.13 5.74 -4.94
N LYS A 41 9.84 5.69 -6.07
CA LYS A 41 11.10 4.93 -6.19
C LYS A 41 12.22 5.77 -5.56
N GLY A 42 12.94 5.19 -4.60
CA GLY A 42 14.12 5.78 -3.99
C GLY A 42 15.38 5.01 -4.34
N LYS A 43 16.53 5.66 -4.26
CA LYS A 43 17.86 5.06 -4.42
C LYS A 43 18.65 5.25 -3.13
N VAL A 44 19.29 4.21 -2.64
CA VAL A 44 20.15 4.27 -1.45
C VAL A 44 21.39 5.11 -1.76
N ASN A 45 21.70 6.09 -0.92
CA ASN A 45 22.82 7.04 -1.09
C ASN A 45 24.00 6.77 -0.14
N THR A 46 23.94 5.76 0.72
CA THR A 46 24.98 5.38 1.68
C THR A 46 25.57 4.01 1.40
N LYS A 47 26.81 3.75 1.81
CA LYS A 47 27.51 2.48 1.58
C LYS A 47 26.71 1.27 2.10
N LYS A 48 26.14 1.35 3.32
CA LYS A 48 25.30 0.30 3.94
C LYS A 48 24.08 0.93 4.61
N LEU A 49 22.89 0.41 4.35
CA LEU A 49 21.62 0.87 4.90
C LEU A 49 20.83 -0.29 5.51
N ASN A 50 20.66 -0.26 6.82
CA ASN A 50 19.87 -1.26 7.53
C ASN A 50 18.37 -1.00 7.33
N ILE A 51 17.65 -2.03 6.91
CA ILE A 51 16.19 -2.06 6.91
C ILE A 51 15.75 -2.85 8.15
N ARG A 52 14.88 -2.26 8.96
CA ARG A 52 14.52 -2.78 10.30
C ARG A 52 13.03 -3.06 10.43
N VAL A 53 12.67 -3.92 11.40
CA VAL A 53 11.28 -4.31 11.67
C VAL A 53 10.47 -3.14 12.24
N LYS A 54 11.09 -2.25 13.02
CA LYS A 54 10.46 -1.08 13.68
C LYS A 54 11.30 0.18 13.44
N LYS A 55 10.72 1.36 13.68
CA LYS A 55 11.38 2.68 13.59
C LYS A 55 12.36 2.93 14.76
N SER A 56 13.31 2.03 14.96
CA SER A 56 14.29 2.10 16.05
C SER A 56 15.63 1.52 15.60
N MET A 57 16.72 2.18 16.02
CA MET A 57 18.09 1.69 15.78
C MET A 57 18.37 0.37 16.51
N LYS A 58 17.68 0.10 17.62
CA LYS A 58 17.77 -1.15 18.41
C LYS A 58 16.90 -2.28 17.85
N SER A 59 16.02 -1.99 16.87
CA SER A 59 15.11 -2.98 16.28
C SER A 59 15.87 -3.98 15.40
N LYS A 60 15.37 -5.24 15.38
CA LYS A 60 15.89 -6.32 14.54
C LYS A 60 16.00 -5.88 13.07
N ARG A 61 17.13 -6.20 12.46
CA ARG A 61 17.41 -5.95 11.04
C ARG A 61 16.70 -7.00 10.19
N ILE A 62 16.03 -6.55 9.13
CA ILE A 62 15.40 -7.41 8.12
C ILE A 62 16.42 -7.74 7.04
N THR A 63 17.12 -6.69 6.53
CA THR A 63 18.14 -6.80 5.48
C THR A 63 19.05 -5.58 5.51
N VAL A 64 20.12 -5.65 4.73
CA VAL A 64 21.03 -4.52 4.45
C VAL A 64 20.94 -4.21 2.96
N LEU A 65 20.86 -2.93 2.65
CA LEU A 65 20.96 -2.41 1.28
C LEU A 65 22.28 -1.65 1.12
N HIS A 66 22.73 -1.53 -0.12
CA HIS A 66 23.98 -0.86 -0.48
C HIS A 66 23.70 0.37 -1.36
N LYS A 67 24.71 1.23 -1.47
CA LYS A 67 24.66 2.41 -2.33
C LYS A 67 24.25 2.02 -3.75
N GLY A 68 23.20 2.68 -4.25
CA GLY A 68 22.68 2.39 -5.57
C GLY A 68 21.43 1.52 -5.59
N ASP A 69 21.18 0.72 -4.53
CA ASP A 69 19.99 -0.13 -4.47
C ASP A 69 18.72 0.70 -4.58
N ARG A 70 17.76 0.14 -5.31
CA ARG A 70 16.44 0.77 -5.49
C ARG A 70 15.47 0.25 -4.44
N VAL A 71 14.72 1.16 -3.85
CA VAL A 71 13.67 0.84 -2.87
C VAL A 71 12.35 1.44 -3.29
N LYS A 72 11.29 0.79 -2.91
CA LYS A 72 9.93 1.27 -3.04
C LYS A 72 9.55 1.97 -1.74
N LEU A 73 9.41 3.30 -1.78
CA LEU A 73 9.03 4.10 -0.63
C LEU A 73 7.51 4.01 -0.43
N LEU A 74 7.09 3.64 0.76
CA LEU A 74 5.68 3.63 1.17
C LEU A 74 5.32 4.88 1.98
N SER A 75 6.31 5.62 2.47
CA SER A 75 6.16 6.94 3.11
C SER A 75 7.43 7.75 2.90
N ASN A 76 7.34 9.09 2.80
CA ASN A 76 8.50 9.93 2.45
C ASN A 76 8.73 11.17 3.32
N ASN A 77 7.96 11.42 4.37
CA ASN A 77 8.01 12.69 5.10
C ASN A 77 8.38 12.57 6.58
N SER A 78 9.27 11.65 6.95
CA SER A 78 9.67 11.50 8.35
C SER A 78 11.13 11.08 8.47
N LYS A 79 11.70 11.29 9.66
CA LYS A 79 13.04 10.79 10.03
C LYS A 79 13.20 9.29 9.72
N TRP A 80 12.14 8.50 9.91
CA TRP A 80 12.04 7.10 9.54
C TRP A 80 11.02 6.92 8.40
N VAL A 81 11.42 6.27 7.34
CA VAL A 81 10.57 5.96 6.18
C VAL A 81 10.26 4.47 6.11
N ALA A 82 9.02 4.15 5.73
CA ALA A 82 8.64 2.80 5.40
C ALA A 82 9.05 2.49 3.96
N VAL A 83 9.73 1.37 3.76
CA VAL A 83 10.19 0.90 2.45
C VAL A 83 9.74 -0.54 2.22
N GLU A 84 9.49 -0.88 0.96
CA GLU A 84 9.29 -2.27 0.54
C GLU A 84 10.54 -2.75 -0.20
N VAL A 85 11.12 -3.85 0.29
CA VAL A 85 12.28 -4.52 -0.29
C VAL A 85 11.97 -6.01 -0.37
N ASN A 86 12.14 -6.63 -1.54
CA ASN A 86 11.86 -8.05 -1.78
C ASN A 86 10.52 -8.50 -1.21
N GLY A 87 9.51 -7.67 -1.43
CA GLY A 87 8.17 -7.95 -0.95
C GLY A 87 7.95 -7.81 0.55
N ARG A 88 8.94 -7.42 1.36
CA ARG A 88 8.85 -7.17 2.81
C ARG A 88 8.81 -5.68 3.10
N VAL A 89 7.97 -5.27 4.04
CA VAL A 89 7.94 -3.90 4.53
C VAL A 89 8.89 -3.77 5.72
N GLY A 90 9.74 -2.75 5.68
CA GLY A 90 10.65 -2.41 6.76
C GLY A 90 10.85 -0.91 6.89
N TYR A 91 11.65 -0.50 7.86
CA TYR A 91 11.88 0.91 8.20
C TYR A 91 13.35 1.26 8.12
N THR A 92 13.64 2.46 7.62
CA THR A 92 14.98 3.01 7.57
C THR A 92 14.95 4.53 7.73
N GLN A 93 16.12 5.15 7.94
CA GLN A 93 16.19 6.61 8.02
C GLN A 93 16.11 7.22 6.63
N GLY A 94 15.18 8.16 6.43
CA GLY A 94 14.86 8.78 5.14
C GLY A 94 16.04 9.52 4.51
N ARG A 95 16.93 10.11 5.32
CA ARG A 95 18.12 10.83 4.85
C ARG A 95 19.09 10.00 4.00
N TYR A 96 19.01 8.68 4.11
CA TYR A 96 19.86 7.75 3.34
C TYR A 96 19.21 7.25 2.05
N ILE A 97 18.06 7.83 1.68
CA ILE A 97 17.38 7.50 0.44
C ILE A 97 17.16 8.78 -0.37
N SER A 98 17.79 8.83 -1.53
CA SER A 98 17.55 9.87 -2.52
C SER A 98 16.32 9.51 -3.33
N VAL A 99 15.34 10.41 -3.36
CA VAL A 99 14.20 10.31 -4.28
C VAL A 99 14.54 11.19 -5.47
N LYS A 100 14.78 10.61 -6.64
CA LYS A 100 14.77 11.42 -7.85
C LYS A 100 13.35 11.95 -8.04
N ASN A 101 13.17 13.25 -7.94
CA ASN A 101 12.04 13.95 -8.54
C ASN A 101 12.25 13.90 -10.07
N GLY A 102 12.13 12.73 -10.63
CA GLY A 102 12.32 12.47 -12.04
C GLY A 102 10.98 12.12 -12.64
N GLY A 103 10.42 13.05 -13.30
CA GLY A 103 9.20 12.98 -14.07
C GLY A 103 8.61 14.37 -14.11
N THR A 104 8.61 14.98 -15.28
CA THR A 104 7.80 16.13 -15.67
C THR A 104 6.51 16.14 -14.85
N ALA A 105 6.22 17.26 -14.23
CA ALA A 105 4.95 17.53 -13.57
C ALA A 105 3.80 17.27 -14.53
N SER A 106 3.34 16.02 -14.57
CA SER A 106 1.95 15.74 -14.79
C SER A 106 1.31 16.05 -13.44
N ASP A 107 0.46 17.01 -13.43
CA ASP A 107 -0.33 17.52 -12.31
C ASP A 107 -1.21 16.38 -11.73
N THR A 108 -0.58 15.46 -11.01
CA THR A 108 -1.28 14.43 -10.26
C THR A 108 -1.62 15.05 -8.92
N THR A 109 -2.70 15.80 -8.89
CA THR A 109 -3.35 16.23 -7.66
C THR A 109 -3.51 15.02 -6.74
N VAL A 110 -2.72 15.00 -5.65
CA VAL A 110 -2.78 13.94 -4.63
C VAL A 110 -4.21 13.90 -4.11
N THR A 111 -4.90 12.80 -4.32
CA THR A 111 -6.29 12.66 -3.88
C THR A 111 -6.38 12.73 -2.35
N LYS A 112 -7.53 13.13 -1.82
CA LYS A 112 -7.76 13.14 -0.36
C LYS A 112 -7.56 11.76 0.26
N GLY A 113 -7.94 10.69 -0.43
CA GLY A 113 -7.73 9.32 0.02
C GLY A 113 -6.24 8.96 0.14
N GLU A 114 -5.44 9.39 -0.82
CA GLU A 114 -3.97 9.22 -0.78
C GLU A 114 -3.34 10.04 0.35
N SER A 115 -3.83 11.24 0.59
CA SER A 115 -3.40 12.07 1.72
C SER A 115 -3.68 11.38 3.06
N VAL A 116 -4.85 10.73 3.19
CA VAL A 116 -5.21 9.90 4.37
C VAL A 116 -4.21 8.77 4.57
N VAL A 117 -3.87 8.02 3.52
CA VAL A 117 -2.88 6.94 3.58
C VAL A 117 -1.51 7.48 3.98
N ASN A 118 -1.04 8.55 3.34
CA ASN A 118 0.26 9.17 3.65
C ASN A 118 0.34 9.64 5.11
N TYR A 119 -0.73 10.19 5.64
CA TYR A 119 -0.78 10.59 7.04
C TYR A 119 -0.78 9.37 7.97
N ALA A 120 -1.59 8.37 7.70
CA ALA A 120 -1.67 7.12 8.47
C ALA A 120 -0.31 6.41 8.56
N LEU A 121 0.46 6.40 7.47
CA LEU A 121 1.78 5.77 7.41
C LEU A 121 2.83 6.40 8.35
N LYS A 122 2.65 7.66 8.75
CA LYS A 122 3.54 8.32 9.72
C LYS A 122 3.54 7.62 11.08
N PHE A 123 2.47 6.92 11.41
CA PHE A 123 2.26 6.31 12.73
C PHE A 123 2.58 4.82 12.78
N VAL A 124 2.96 4.21 11.68
CA VAL A 124 3.36 2.80 11.65
C VAL A 124 4.55 2.56 12.57
N GLY A 125 4.46 1.50 13.39
CA GLY A 125 5.42 1.16 14.44
C GLY A 125 5.06 1.72 15.83
N ASN A 126 4.04 2.57 15.96
CA ASN A 126 3.52 3.03 17.23
C ASN A 126 2.66 1.94 17.88
N PRO A 127 2.49 1.99 19.23
CA PRO A 127 1.81 0.92 19.96
C PRO A 127 0.31 0.84 19.63
N TYR A 128 -0.23 -0.37 19.80
CA TYR A 128 -1.66 -0.61 19.95
C TYR A 128 -2.08 -0.42 21.41
N ARG A 129 -3.25 0.17 21.65
CA ARG A 129 -3.89 0.23 22.94
C ARG A 129 -5.39 0.07 22.75
N TRP A 130 -5.98 -0.91 23.44
CA TRP A 130 -7.43 -1.10 23.44
C TRP A 130 -8.15 0.15 23.98
N GLY A 131 -9.19 0.60 23.29
CA GLY A 131 -9.89 1.85 23.61
C GLY A 131 -9.06 3.12 23.39
N GLY A 132 -7.85 2.99 22.88
CA GLY A 132 -6.96 4.12 22.63
C GLY A 132 -7.25 4.84 21.33
N THR A 133 -7.00 6.17 21.29
CA THR A 133 -7.16 7.03 20.12
C THR A 133 -5.91 7.83 19.75
N SER A 134 -4.84 7.68 20.55
CA SER A 134 -3.59 8.41 20.33
C SER A 134 -2.75 7.73 19.24
N LEU A 135 -2.55 8.42 18.12
CA LEU A 135 -1.74 7.90 17.02
C LEU A 135 -0.27 7.63 17.40
N THR A 136 0.23 8.24 18.49
CA THR A 136 1.62 8.12 18.95
C THR A 136 1.78 7.29 20.22
N ARG A 137 0.83 7.38 21.18
CA ARG A 137 0.89 6.72 22.46
C ARG A 137 0.06 5.44 22.54
N GLY A 138 -0.74 5.15 21.51
CA GLY A 138 -1.52 3.92 21.37
C GLY A 138 -2.95 4.17 20.93
N ALA A 139 -3.36 3.44 19.92
CA ALA A 139 -4.72 3.44 19.37
C ALA A 139 -5.16 1.99 19.13
N ASP A 140 -6.46 1.70 19.27
CA ASP A 140 -7.05 0.49 18.69
C ASP A 140 -7.40 0.69 17.21
N CYS A 141 -7.95 -0.32 16.55
CA CYS A 141 -8.21 -0.28 15.12
C CYS A 141 -9.17 0.86 14.71
N SER A 142 -10.26 1.05 15.43
CA SER A 142 -11.26 2.09 15.15
C SER A 142 -10.81 3.47 15.62
N GLY A 143 -10.09 3.55 16.72
CA GLY A 143 -9.46 4.77 17.21
C GLY A 143 -8.36 5.28 16.29
N PHE A 144 -7.59 4.38 15.68
CA PHE A 144 -6.62 4.72 14.65
C PHE A 144 -7.31 5.34 13.42
N VAL A 145 -8.31 4.66 12.85
CA VAL A 145 -9.08 5.15 11.71
C VAL A 145 -9.74 6.50 12.04
N MET A 146 -10.45 6.59 13.17
CA MET A 146 -11.09 7.83 13.65
C MET A 146 -10.08 8.98 13.73
N SER A 147 -8.92 8.76 14.35
CA SER A 147 -7.93 9.82 14.58
C SER A 147 -7.20 10.25 13.30
N VAL A 148 -6.97 9.32 12.37
CA VAL A 148 -6.46 9.65 11.04
C VAL A 148 -7.45 10.51 10.27
N TYR A 149 -8.72 10.14 10.23
CA TYR A 149 -9.75 10.89 9.50
C TYR A 149 -10.07 12.25 10.14
N ARG A 150 -9.97 12.36 11.48
CA ARG A 150 -10.13 13.64 12.20
C ARG A 150 -9.12 14.68 11.73
N HIS A 151 -7.89 14.29 11.43
CA HIS A 151 -6.88 15.18 10.85
C HIS A 151 -7.32 15.83 9.52
N PHE A 152 -8.23 15.19 8.80
CA PHE A 152 -8.80 15.69 7.55
C PHE A 152 -10.22 16.27 7.73
N GLY A 153 -10.60 16.65 8.95
CA GLY A 153 -11.89 17.27 9.26
C GLY A 153 -13.07 16.30 9.20
N LYS A 154 -12.83 14.96 9.25
CA LYS A 154 -13.90 13.96 9.26
C LYS A 154 -14.05 13.35 10.65
N SER A 155 -15.19 13.60 11.30
CA SER A 155 -15.56 12.93 12.54
C SER A 155 -16.11 11.55 12.24
N LEU A 156 -15.46 10.51 12.79
CA LEU A 156 -15.89 9.13 12.69
C LEU A 156 -16.12 8.55 14.10
N PRO A 157 -17.06 7.61 14.29
CA PRO A 157 -17.29 6.98 15.58
C PRO A 157 -16.10 6.10 15.99
N HIS A 158 -15.82 6.02 17.29
CA HIS A 158 -14.82 5.11 17.86
C HIS A 158 -15.43 3.71 18.07
N SER A 159 -15.82 3.08 16.97
CA SER A 159 -16.38 1.73 16.96
C SER A 159 -16.20 1.11 15.57
N SER A 160 -15.52 -0.02 15.50
CA SER A 160 -15.34 -0.75 14.24
C SER A 160 -16.67 -1.23 13.65
N TYR A 161 -17.66 -1.49 14.49
CA TYR A 161 -19.02 -1.85 14.08
C TYR A 161 -19.75 -0.67 13.44
N VAL A 162 -19.71 0.50 14.07
CA VAL A 162 -20.41 1.69 13.57
C VAL A 162 -19.71 2.26 12.33
N GLN A 163 -18.38 2.14 12.24
CA GLN A 163 -17.61 2.54 11.05
C GLN A 163 -17.99 1.75 9.78
N ARG A 164 -18.71 0.64 9.89
CA ARG A 164 -19.30 -0.05 8.73
C ARG A 164 -20.40 0.74 8.00
N ARG A 165 -20.89 1.83 8.61
CA ARG A 165 -22.00 2.65 8.09
C ARG A 165 -21.57 4.05 7.68
N VAL A 166 -20.31 4.45 7.88
CA VAL A 166 -19.82 5.79 7.52
C VAL A 166 -19.66 5.93 6.00
N GLY A 167 -19.82 7.14 5.49
CA GLY A 167 -19.63 7.46 4.08
C GLY A 167 -20.47 6.56 3.14
N ARG A 168 -20.01 6.37 1.90
CA ARG A 168 -20.70 5.51 0.92
C ARG A 168 -20.09 4.12 0.83
N ARG A 169 -20.89 3.11 0.47
CA ARG A 169 -20.44 1.73 0.25
C ARG A 169 -19.63 1.64 -1.04
N VAL A 170 -18.57 0.85 -1.01
CA VAL A 170 -17.78 0.42 -2.18
C VAL A 170 -18.08 -1.06 -2.43
N GLY A 171 -18.54 -1.39 -3.63
CA GLY A 171 -19.14 -2.70 -3.93
C GLY A 171 -18.17 -3.89 -3.89
N SER A 172 -16.85 -3.67 -4.11
CA SER A 172 -15.85 -4.74 -4.10
C SER A 172 -14.46 -4.21 -3.81
N LEU A 173 -13.52 -5.11 -3.46
CA LEU A 173 -12.13 -4.75 -3.23
C LEU A 173 -11.44 -4.24 -4.53
N SER A 174 -11.87 -4.71 -5.70
CA SER A 174 -11.35 -4.22 -6.99
C SER A 174 -11.72 -2.76 -7.27
N LYS A 175 -12.82 -2.27 -6.68
CA LYS A 175 -13.27 -0.86 -6.77
C LYS A 175 -12.74 -0.01 -5.62
N ALA A 176 -12.01 -0.61 -4.66
CA ALA A 176 -11.43 0.12 -3.53
C ALA A 176 -10.29 1.03 -3.99
N LYS A 177 -10.24 2.23 -3.41
CA LYS A 177 -9.21 3.24 -3.67
C LYS A 177 -8.43 3.54 -2.38
N PRO A 178 -7.18 4.03 -2.45
CA PRO A 178 -6.45 4.48 -1.27
C PRO A 178 -7.31 5.40 -0.41
N GLY A 179 -7.27 5.20 0.91
CA GLY A 179 -8.10 5.92 1.87
C GLY A 179 -9.46 5.29 2.14
N ASP A 180 -9.93 4.29 1.39
CA ASP A 180 -11.15 3.57 1.76
C ASP A 180 -10.94 2.79 3.07
N ILE A 181 -12.00 2.67 3.87
CA ILE A 181 -11.99 1.89 5.10
C ILE A 181 -12.44 0.46 4.77
N ILE A 182 -11.57 -0.51 5.00
CA ILE A 182 -11.93 -1.93 4.93
C ILE A 182 -12.44 -2.35 6.30
N CYS A 183 -13.67 -2.82 6.36
CA CYS A 183 -14.33 -3.27 7.58
C CYS A 183 -14.42 -4.80 7.59
N TYR A 184 -13.92 -5.39 8.68
CA TYR A 184 -13.99 -6.83 8.96
C TYR A 184 -14.87 -7.08 10.19
N SER A 185 -15.07 -8.33 10.57
CA SER A 185 -15.69 -8.65 11.86
C SER A 185 -14.75 -8.20 12.99
N GLY A 186 -15.24 -7.30 13.85
CA GLY A 186 -14.49 -6.77 14.99
C GLY A 186 -13.26 -5.92 14.66
N HIS A 187 -13.04 -5.53 13.38
CA HIS A 187 -11.83 -4.82 12.99
C HIS A 187 -12.03 -3.89 11.79
N VAL A 188 -11.18 -2.86 11.70
CA VAL A 188 -11.13 -1.92 10.57
C VAL A 188 -9.70 -1.56 10.20
N ALA A 189 -9.49 -1.22 8.93
CA ALA A 189 -8.20 -0.81 8.39
C ALA A 189 -8.38 0.23 7.28
N ILE A 190 -7.36 1.02 7.00
CA ILE A 190 -7.32 1.96 5.87
C ILE A 190 -6.66 1.26 4.67
N TYR A 191 -7.35 1.21 3.55
CA TYR A 191 -6.84 0.66 2.30
C TYR A 191 -5.76 1.57 1.71
N MET A 192 -4.65 0.98 1.33
CA MET A 192 -3.50 1.71 0.78
C MET A 192 -3.40 1.64 -0.74
N GLY A 193 -4.27 0.86 -1.39
CA GLY A 193 -4.04 0.38 -2.75
C GLY A 193 -3.17 -0.87 -2.80
N ASN A 194 -3.05 -1.48 -3.98
CA ASN A 194 -2.18 -2.63 -4.23
C ASN A 194 -2.35 -3.77 -3.20
N ASN A 195 -3.61 -4.08 -2.84
CA ASN A 195 -3.96 -5.13 -1.91
C ASN A 195 -3.27 -5.03 -0.53
N LYS A 196 -3.08 -3.79 -0.02
CA LYS A 196 -2.46 -3.52 1.29
C LYS A 196 -3.36 -2.66 2.16
N VAL A 197 -3.22 -2.84 3.46
CA VAL A 197 -3.90 -2.01 4.47
C VAL A 197 -2.92 -1.52 5.53
N VAL A 198 -3.19 -0.34 6.10
CA VAL A 198 -2.55 0.16 7.32
C VAL A 198 -3.58 0.20 8.45
N HIS A 199 -3.21 -0.34 9.62
CA HIS A 199 -4.12 -0.47 10.76
C HIS A 199 -3.38 -0.59 12.09
N ALA A 200 -4.05 -0.26 13.18
CA ALA A 200 -3.63 -0.70 14.51
C ALA A 200 -4.09 -2.16 14.69
N SER A 201 -3.14 -3.09 14.71
CA SER A 201 -3.40 -4.53 14.56
C SER A 201 -3.78 -5.21 15.87
N ASN A 202 -2.85 -5.23 16.82
CA ASN A 202 -2.96 -5.87 18.12
C ASN A 202 -1.82 -5.37 19.03
N PRO A 203 -1.83 -5.68 20.35
CA PRO A 203 -0.80 -5.21 21.29
C PRO A 203 0.64 -5.60 20.94
N ARG A 204 0.85 -6.79 20.34
CA ARG A 204 2.18 -7.26 19.95
C ARG A 204 2.75 -6.49 18.77
N ASP A 205 1.91 -6.21 17.76
CA ASP A 205 2.34 -5.69 16.48
C ASP A 205 2.20 -4.15 16.37
N GLY A 206 1.32 -3.56 17.14
CA GLY A 206 1.04 -2.12 17.07
C GLY A 206 0.38 -1.71 15.74
N ILE A 207 0.65 -0.49 15.32
CA ILE A 207 0.22 0.04 14.01
C ILE A 207 1.17 -0.48 12.95
N LYS A 208 0.63 -1.19 11.95
CA LYS A 208 1.43 -1.84 10.90
C LYS A 208 0.76 -1.81 9.53
N ILE A 209 1.52 -2.21 8.53
CA ILE A 209 1.03 -2.51 7.18
C ILE A 209 0.85 -4.02 7.06
N THR A 210 -0.32 -4.45 6.56
CA THR A 210 -0.59 -5.85 6.20
C THR A 210 -0.79 -5.97 4.69
N LYS A 211 -0.13 -6.96 4.09
CA LYS A 211 -0.37 -7.39 2.70
C LYS A 211 -1.59 -8.31 2.66
N GLY A 212 -2.32 -8.25 1.54
CA GLY A 212 -3.59 -8.95 1.43
C GLY A 212 -4.69 -8.19 2.18
N ALA A 213 -5.39 -7.27 1.52
CA ALA A 213 -6.49 -6.53 2.16
C ALA A 213 -7.63 -7.46 2.59
N ALA A 214 -7.71 -8.65 2.00
CA ALA A 214 -8.66 -9.71 2.36
C ALA A 214 -8.06 -10.76 3.32
N TYR A 215 -7.05 -10.42 4.13
CA TYR A 215 -6.46 -11.32 5.14
C TYR A 215 -7.45 -11.78 6.23
N ARG A 216 -8.61 -11.11 6.29
CA ARG A 216 -9.84 -11.49 7.01
C ARG A 216 -11.01 -11.30 6.06
N SER A 217 -12.13 -11.97 6.31
CA SER A 217 -13.38 -11.79 5.55
C SER A 217 -13.83 -10.33 5.63
N ILE A 218 -13.95 -9.68 4.46
CA ILE A 218 -14.40 -8.29 4.35
C ILE A 218 -15.92 -8.26 4.50
N VAL A 219 -16.42 -7.52 5.49
CA VAL A 219 -17.84 -7.28 5.71
C VAL A 219 -18.36 -6.18 4.79
N THR A 220 -17.63 -5.07 4.69
CA THR A 220 -17.94 -3.97 3.80
C THR A 220 -16.71 -3.07 3.59
N ILE A 221 -16.76 -2.25 2.56
CA ILE A 221 -15.75 -1.22 2.26
C ILE A 221 -16.47 0.12 2.24
N ARG A 222 -15.90 1.14 2.88
CA ARG A 222 -16.52 2.44 3.05
C ARG A 222 -15.61 3.55 2.55
N ARG A 223 -16.15 4.48 1.76
CA ARG A 223 -15.46 5.67 1.25
C ARG A 223 -16.03 6.92 1.90
N VAL A 224 -15.15 7.72 2.51
CA VAL A 224 -15.51 8.92 3.28
C VAL A 224 -15.31 10.21 2.47
N PHE A 225 -14.45 10.18 1.43
CA PHE A 225 -14.18 11.31 0.52
C PHE A 225 -14.63 11.04 -0.91
#